data_115dbe580ee8abe34cea4cf3814b9b8c
#
_entry.id   115dbe580ee8abe34cea4cf3814b9b8c
#
_cell.length_a   1.000
_cell.length_b   1.000
_cell.length_c   1.000
_cell.angle_alpha   90.00
_cell.angle_beta   90.00
_cell.angle_gamma   90.00
#
_symmetry.space_group_name_H-M   'P 1'
#
loop_
_entity.id
_entity.type
_entity.pdbx_description
1 polymer ?
#
loop_
_entity_poly.entity_id
_entity_poly.type
_entity_poly.pdbx_seq_one_letter_code
_entity_poly.pdbx_strand_id
1 'polypeptide(L)'
;MDINEERMYVVPLRKVKDAPRTQRAARATRVLKEFVEKHSKCENIKIDKELNEKLWERGIESSPSKIKIRVVKGEEGEEKREVVTAYLAE
;
A
#
# COMPACT_ATOMS: atom_id res chain seq x y z
N MET A 1 14.80 6.51 2.08
CA MET A 1 14.57 5.35 2.96
C MET A 1 15.69 4.34 2.76
N ASP A 2 16.35 3.94 3.83
CA ASP A 2 17.47 3.01 3.76
C ASP A 2 17.00 1.55 3.73
N ILE A 3 17.87 0.64 3.27
CA ILE A 3 17.57 -0.79 3.23
C ILE A 3 17.36 -1.31 4.64
N ASN A 4 16.33 -2.16 4.79
CA ASN A 4 15.86 -2.71 6.07
C ASN A 4 15.25 -1.66 7.02
N GLU A 5 15.06 -0.44 6.55
CA GLU A 5 14.35 0.56 7.32
C GLU A 5 12.86 0.27 7.29
N GLU A 6 12.24 0.42 8.44
CA GLU A 6 10.81 0.21 8.61
C GLU A 6 10.17 1.54 9.01
N ARG A 7 9.07 1.89 8.34
CA ARG A 7 8.31 3.10 8.64
C ARG A 7 6.83 2.79 8.67
N MET A 8 6.11 3.53 9.50
CA MET A 8 4.66 3.42 9.57
C MET A 8 4.02 4.67 8.98
N TYR A 9 3.01 4.46 8.16
CA TYR A 9 2.27 5.55 7.51
C TYR A 9 0.77 5.36 7.69
N VAL A 10 0.07 6.48 7.68
CA VAL A 10 -1.40 6.49 7.59
C VAL A 10 -1.74 7.01 6.21
N VAL A 11 -2.34 6.17 5.38
CA VAL A 11 -2.68 6.51 4.00
C VAL A 11 -4.13 6.99 3.94
N PRO A 12 -4.38 8.22 3.49
CA PRO A 12 -5.75 8.69 3.31
C PRO A 12 -6.39 8.06 2.08
N LEU A 13 -7.58 7.51 2.26
CA LEU A 13 -8.33 6.85 1.18
C LEU A 13 -9.63 7.57 0.83
N ARG A 14 -9.72 8.86 1.12
CA ARG A 14 -10.94 9.65 0.86
C ARG A 14 -11.37 9.64 -0.61
N LYS A 15 -10.40 9.72 -1.51
CA LYS A 15 -10.67 9.74 -2.95
C LYS A 15 -11.25 8.43 -3.46
N VAL A 16 -11.03 7.34 -2.75
CA VAL A 16 -11.57 6.03 -3.12
C VAL A 16 -13.09 6.02 -3.07
N LYS A 17 -13.69 6.79 -2.17
CA LYS A 17 -15.14 6.89 -2.02
C LYS A 17 -15.84 7.48 -3.23
N ASP A 18 -15.11 8.24 -4.05
CA ASP A 18 -15.65 8.84 -5.27
C ASP A 18 -15.76 7.83 -6.41
N ALA A 19 -15.12 6.67 -6.28
CA ALA A 19 -15.17 5.62 -7.29
C ALA A 19 -16.43 4.78 -7.15
N PRO A 20 -16.94 4.19 -8.25
CA PRO A 20 -18.02 3.20 -8.16
C PRO A 20 -17.62 2.06 -7.21
N ARG A 21 -18.61 1.50 -6.54
CA ARG A 21 -18.42 0.45 -5.54
C ARG A 21 -17.55 -0.70 -6.04
N THR A 22 -17.76 -1.13 -7.28
CA THR A 22 -17.02 -2.23 -7.91
C THR A 22 -15.55 -1.91 -8.19
N GLN A 23 -15.19 -0.63 -8.22
CA GLN A 23 -13.82 -0.20 -8.52
C GLN A 23 -13.04 0.30 -7.29
N ARG A 24 -13.70 0.36 -6.14
CA ARG A 24 -13.09 0.93 -4.93
C ARG A 24 -11.84 0.18 -4.47
N ALA A 25 -11.87 -1.16 -4.48
CA ALA A 25 -10.72 -1.95 -4.04
C ALA A 25 -9.52 -1.75 -4.95
N ALA A 26 -9.72 -1.78 -6.26
CA ALA A 26 -8.65 -1.55 -7.23
C ALA A 26 -8.07 -0.15 -7.09
N ARG A 27 -8.94 0.85 -6.89
CA ARG A 27 -8.49 2.23 -6.70
C ARG A 27 -7.75 2.42 -5.38
N ALA A 28 -8.20 1.76 -4.32
CA ALA A 28 -7.51 1.80 -3.03
C ALA A 28 -6.09 1.23 -3.14
N THR A 29 -5.93 0.12 -3.86
CA THR A 29 -4.63 -0.47 -4.13
C THR A 29 -3.72 0.50 -4.89
N ARG A 30 -4.25 1.14 -5.92
CA ARG A 30 -3.51 2.13 -6.70
C ARG A 30 -3.07 3.32 -5.84
N VAL A 31 -3.98 3.89 -5.07
CA VAL A 31 -3.69 5.02 -4.18
C VAL A 31 -2.61 4.64 -3.17
N LEU A 32 -2.69 3.44 -2.61
CA LEU A 32 -1.70 2.94 -1.68
C LEU A 32 -0.31 2.83 -2.32
N LYS A 33 -0.23 2.26 -3.51
CA LYS A 33 1.04 2.14 -4.25
C LYS A 33 1.64 3.50 -4.57
N GLU A 34 0.83 4.43 -5.05
CA GLU A 34 1.28 5.78 -5.37
C GLU A 34 1.81 6.50 -4.13
N PHE A 35 1.12 6.33 -3.01
CA PHE A 35 1.54 6.93 -1.74
C PHE A 35 2.89 6.38 -1.29
N VAL A 36 3.06 5.06 -1.30
CA VAL A 36 4.30 4.41 -0.90
C VAL A 36 5.45 4.77 -1.84
N GLU A 37 5.20 4.78 -3.14
CA GLU A 37 6.19 5.18 -4.14
C GLU A 37 6.68 6.62 -3.89
N LYS A 38 5.75 7.52 -3.66
CA LYS A 38 6.07 8.93 -3.40
C LYS A 38 6.91 9.11 -2.15
N HIS A 39 6.59 8.40 -1.07
CA HIS A 39 7.28 8.54 0.21
C HIS A 39 8.60 7.76 0.29
N SER A 40 8.68 6.61 -0.35
CA SER A 40 9.89 5.78 -0.35
C SER A 40 10.86 6.12 -1.49
N LYS A 41 10.35 6.79 -2.54
CA LYS A 41 11.10 7.09 -3.77
C LYS A 41 11.60 5.82 -4.46
N CYS A 42 10.86 4.74 -4.34
CA CYS A 42 11.16 3.46 -4.95
C CYS A 42 10.02 3.05 -5.87
N GLU A 43 10.32 2.64 -7.09
CA GLU A 43 9.34 2.25 -8.08
C GLU A 43 8.80 0.83 -7.87
N ASN A 44 9.59 -0.04 -7.27
CA ASN A 44 9.23 -1.43 -7.05
C ASN A 44 8.46 -1.57 -5.73
N ILE A 45 7.14 -1.50 -5.81
CA ILE A 45 6.28 -1.58 -4.63
C ILE A 45 5.54 -2.92 -4.64
N LYS A 46 5.58 -3.62 -3.51
CA LYS A 46 4.81 -4.83 -3.28
C LYS A 46 3.82 -4.60 -2.16
N ILE A 47 2.66 -5.19 -2.28
CA ILE A 47 1.64 -5.16 -1.25
C ILE A 47 1.52 -6.54 -0.65
N ASP A 48 1.64 -6.64 0.67
CA ASP A 48 1.50 -7.90 1.36
C ASP A 48 0.11 -8.50 1.16
N LYS A 49 0.04 -9.82 1.16
CA LYS A 49 -1.20 -10.55 0.92
C LYS A 49 -2.31 -10.16 1.90
N GLU A 50 -2.00 -10.06 3.18
CA GLU A 50 -2.98 -9.66 4.20
C GLU A 50 -3.54 -8.26 3.95
N LEU A 51 -2.66 -7.32 3.61
CA LEU A 51 -3.07 -5.95 3.29
C LEU A 51 -3.95 -5.93 2.05
N ASN A 52 -3.56 -6.66 1.02
CA ASN A 52 -4.33 -6.74 -0.22
C ASN A 52 -5.71 -7.34 0.02
N GLU A 53 -5.78 -8.43 0.77
CA GLU A 53 -7.06 -9.06 1.13
C GLU A 53 -7.96 -8.10 1.92
N LYS A 54 -7.38 -7.35 2.84
CA LYS A 54 -8.12 -6.37 3.64
C LYS A 54 -8.70 -5.25 2.77
N LEU A 55 -7.93 -4.76 1.81
CA LEU A 55 -8.38 -3.74 0.88
C LEU A 55 -9.54 -4.23 0.02
N TRP A 56 -9.46 -5.48 -0.46
CA TRP A 56 -10.52 -6.05 -1.28
C TRP A 56 -11.76 -6.40 -0.48
N GLU A 57 -11.59 -6.88 0.76
CA GLU A 57 -12.70 -7.22 1.64
C GLU A 57 -13.49 -5.99 2.06
N ARG A 58 -12.81 -4.95 2.55
CA ARG A 58 -13.47 -3.73 3.03
C ARG A 58 -13.73 -2.69 1.96
N GLY A 59 -12.93 -2.67 0.92
CA GLY A 59 -13.01 -1.66 -0.13
C GLY A 59 -14.28 -1.72 -0.95
N ILE A 60 -14.94 -2.88 -0.99
CA ILE A 60 -16.16 -3.06 -1.78
C ILE A 60 -17.39 -2.54 -1.03
N GLU A 61 -17.50 -2.82 0.27
CA GLU A 61 -18.69 -2.45 1.06
C GLU A 61 -18.56 -1.11 1.79
N SER A 62 -17.46 -0.91 2.48
CA SER A 62 -17.22 0.35 3.18
C SER A 62 -15.74 0.69 3.16
N SER A 63 -15.35 1.62 2.29
CA SER A 63 -13.97 2.08 2.21
C SER A 63 -13.61 2.84 3.48
N PRO A 64 -12.56 2.45 4.20
CA PRO A 64 -12.10 3.24 5.32
C PRO A 64 -11.58 4.58 4.81
N SER A 65 -11.70 5.64 5.61
CA SER A 65 -11.20 6.96 5.21
C SER A 65 -9.67 7.02 5.25
N LYS A 66 -9.06 6.13 6.02
CA LYS A 66 -7.60 6.02 6.13
C LYS A 66 -7.22 4.60 6.55
N ILE A 67 -6.02 4.17 6.18
CA ILE A 67 -5.49 2.87 6.55
C ILE A 67 -4.06 3.03 7.07
N LYS A 68 -3.74 2.31 8.14
CA LYS A 68 -2.41 2.32 8.71
C LYS A 68 -1.60 1.17 8.14
N ILE A 69 -0.43 1.47 7.62
CA ILE A 69 0.45 0.48 7.00
C ILE A 69 1.86 0.55 7.57
N ARG A 70 2.57 -0.55 7.46
CA ARG A 70 3.98 -0.65 7.79
C ARG A 70 4.73 -0.89 6.49
N VAL A 71 5.73 -0.08 6.24
CA VAL A 71 6.52 -0.13 5.00
C VAL A 71 7.95 -0.54 5.33
N VAL A 72 8.42 -1.59 4.67
CA VAL A 72 9.80 -2.09 4.86
C VAL A 72 10.50 -2.09 3.51
N LYS A 73 11.69 -1.51 3.46
CA LYS A 73 12.52 -1.52 2.26
C LYS A 73 13.51 -2.68 2.33
N GLY A 74 13.56 -3.47 1.27
CA GLY A 74 14.46 -4.61 1.17
C GLY A 74 15.06 -4.70 -0.21
N GLU A 75 15.82 -5.75 -0.45
CA GLU A 75 16.40 -6.06 -1.75
C GLU A 75 15.90 -7.42 -2.23
N GLU A 76 15.68 -7.56 -3.52
CA GLU A 76 15.22 -8.80 -4.14
C GLU A 76 16.02 -9.14 -5.39
N GLY A 77 16.18 -10.46 -5.62
CA GLY A 77 16.83 -10.98 -6.80
C GLY A 77 18.36 -10.89 -6.78
N GLU A 78 19.00 -11.47 -7.80
CA GLU A 78 20.45 -11.47 -7.92
C GLU A 78 21.03 -10.07 -8.16
N GLU A 79 20.25 -9.22 -8.82
CA GLU A 79 20.64 -7.84 -9.10
C GLU A 79 20.46 -6.91 -7.90
N LYS A 80 19.96 -7.41 -6.80
CA LYS A 80 19.71 -6.67 -5.56
C LYS A 80 18.84 -5.42 -5.80
N ARG A 81 17.73 -5.61 -6.50
CA ARG A 81 16.77 -4.52 -6.73
C ARG A 81 16.13 -4.10 -5.43
N GLU A 82 16.06 -2.82 -5.21
CA GLU A 82 15.37 -2.26 -4.07
C GLU A 82 13.86 -2.45 -4.23
N VAL A 83 13.25 -3.07 -3.25
CA VAL A 83 11.80 -3.32 -3.22
C VAL A 83 11.24 -2.85 -1.90
N VAL A 84 10.12 -2.14 -1.96
CA VAL A 84 9.42 -1.69 -0.78
C VAL A 84 8.15 -2.51 -0.64
N THR A 85 7.96 -3.14 0.51
CA THR A 85 6.78 -3.95 0.79
C THR A 85 5.91 -3.26 1.83
N ALA A 86 4.62 -3.13 1.53
CA ALA A 86 3.64 -2.57 2.45
C ALA A 86 2.89 -3.69 3.17
N TYR A 87 2.86 -3.63 4.49
CA TYR A 87 2.17 -4.58 5.35
C TYR A 87 1.02 -3.89 6.09
N LEU A 88 0.03 -4.67 6.46
CA LEU A 88 -1.07 -4.17 7.29
C LEU A 88 -0.56 -3.97 8.72
N ALA A 89 -0.78 -2.77 9.25
CA ALA A 89 -0.32 -2.41 10.60
C ALA A 89 -1.44 -2.37 11.64
N GLU A 90 -2.67 -2.62 11.23
CA GLU A 90 -3.81 -2.68 12.14
C GLU A 90 -4.03 -4.06 12.70
#